data_00511e07daea703b5d8475017cd9f2cb
#
_entry.id   00511e07daea703b5d8475017cd9f2cb
#
_cell.length_a   1.000
_cell.length_b   1.000
_cell.length_c   1.000
_cell.angle_alpha   90.00
_cell.angle_beta   90.00
_cell.angle_gamma   90.00
#
_symmetry.space_group_name_H-M   'P 1'
#
loop_
_entity.id
_entity.type
_entity.pdbx_description
1 polymer ?
#
loop_
_entity_poly.entity_id
_entity_poly.type
_entity_poly.pdbx_seq_one_letter_code
_entity_poly.pdbx_strand_id
1 'polypeptide(L)'
;NEHQALAVSVEDMRAKALGIVGAGTGFTTDLSVNDGTNATGVESALDLSSHENAANAITVLDKAINSVSSERAKLGAVQNRLEHTINNLGASSENLTAAESRIRDTDMAKEMMGFTKNNILMQAAQSMLAQANQQPQGVLQLLG
;
A
#
# COMPACT_ATOMS: atom_id res chain seq x y z
N ASN A 1 -12.79 1.66 -0.68
CA ASN A 1 -12.91 1.88 0.77
C ASN A 1 -12.46 3.30 1.09
N GLU A 2 -13.42 4.23 1.17
CA GLU A 2 -13.16 5.68 1.32
C GLU A 2 -12.62 6.08 2.69
N HIS A 3 -12.50 5.16 3.66
CA HIS A 3 -12.08 5.46 5.03
C HIS A 3 -10.82 4.73 5.51
N GLN A 4 -10.04 4.14 4.62
CA GLN A 4 -8.76 3.47 4.96
C GLN A 4 -7.56 4.37 4.63
N ALA A 5 -7.58 5.61 5.11
CA ALA A 5 -6.44 6.51 5.06
C ALA A 5 -5.71 6.50 6.40
N LEU A 6 -4.40 6.40 6.37
CA LEU A 6 -3.53 6.61 7.51
C LEU A 6 -2.88 7.99 7.35
N ALA A 7 -3.34 8.97 8.13
CA ALA A 7 -2.68 10.26 8.20
C ALA A 7 -1.47 10.15 9.15
N VAL A 8 -0.32 10.57 8.67
CA VAL A 8 0.91 10.68 9.46
C VAL A 8 1.30 12.15 9.49
N SER A 9 1.29 12.75 10.67
CA SER A 9 1.85 14.08 10.90
C SER A 9 3.20 13.93 11.57
N VAL A 10 4.19 14.62 11.05
CA VAL A 10 5.54 14.73 11.64
C VAL A 10 5.72 16.16 12.10
N GLU A 11 6.01 16.32 13.38
CA GLU A 11 6.31 17.63 13.96
C GLU A 11 7.67 18.14 13.47
N ASP A 12 7.84 19.46 13.50
CA ASP A 12 9.12 20.08 13.14
C ASP A 12 10.17 19.79 14.22
N MET A 13 11.19 19.02 13.86
CA MET A 13 12.28 18.62 14.76
C MET A 13 13.58 19.42 14.57
N ARG A 14 13.50 20.57 13.88
CA ARG A 14 14.64 21.48 13.74
C ARG A 14 15.00 22.12 15.08
N ALA A 15 16.23 22.55 15.21
CA ALA A 15 16.77 23.12 16.45
C ALA A 15 15.92 24.31 16.98
N LYS A 16 15.35 25.11 16.09
CA LYS A 16 14.47 26.23 16.44
C LYS A 16 13.13 25.74 17.01
N ALA A 17 12.51 24.77 16.38
CA ALA A 17 11.25 24.20 16.85
C ALA A 17 11.39 23.46 18.19
N LEU A 18 12.55 22.86 18.42
CA LEU A 18 12.90 22.22 19.68
C LEU A 18 13.34 23.22 20.76
N GLY A 19 13.49 24.53 20.42
CA GLY A 19 13.90 25.58 21.34
C GLY A 19 15.38 25.51 21.75
N ILE A 20 16.22 24.77 21.03
CA ILE A 20 17.67 24.64 21.29
C ILE A 20 18.43 25.87 20.77
N VAL A 21 17.85 26.56 19.82
CA VAL A 21 18.36 27.83 19.25
C VAL A 21 17.25 28.88 19.24
N GLY A 22 17.59 30.13 19.36
CA GLY A 22 16.60 31.20 19.38
C GLY A 22 17.24 32.54 19.68
N ALA A 23 16.43 33.47 20.19
CA ALA A 23 16.87 34.79 20.58
C ALA A 23 16.27 35.17 21.93
N GLY A 24 16.99 35.95 22.72
CA GLY A 24 16.54 36.48 24.02
C GLY A 24 17.26 35.84 25.21
N THR A 25 16.63 35.89 26.40
CA THR A 25 17.22 35.38 27.64
C THR A 25 17.52 33.92 27.57
N GLY A 26 18.73 33.51 27.89
CA GLY A 26 19.19 32.09 27.84
C GLY A 26 19.88 31.71 26.53
N PHE A 27 19.99 32.62 25.58
CA PHE A 27 20.76 32.44 24.35
C PHE A 27 21.94 33.40 24.32
N THR A 28 23.06 32.96 23.72
CA THR A 28 24.26 33.77 23.56
C THR A 28 24.06 34.81 22.46
N THR A 29 24.65 36.02 22.61
CA THR A 29 24.65 37.07 21.58
C THR A 29 25.83 36.93 20.62
N ASP A 30 26.85 36.21 21.00
CA ASP A 30 28.15 36.18 20.31
C ASP A 30 28.35 34.97 19.39
N LEU A 31 27.53 33.94 19.52
CA LEU A 31 27.63 32.71 18.77
C LEU A 31 26.34 32.45 18.01
N SER A 32 26.36 32.69 16.71
CA SER A 32 25.25 32.36 15.84
C SER A 32 25.40 30.95 15.27
N VAL A 33 24.30 30.24 15.22
CA VAL A 33 24.19 28.87 14.69
C VAL A 33 23.17 28.83 13.55
N ASN A 34 23.27 27.80 12.74
CA ASN A 34 22.39 27.57 11.62
C ASN A 34 21.03 27.04 12.14
N ASP A 35 19.93 27.53 11.58
CA ASP A 35 18.56 27.06 11.88
C ASP A 35 18.18 25.76 11.18
N GLY A 36 19.11 25.19 10.38
CA GLY A 36 18.89 23.98 9.59
C GLY A 36 18.31 24.23 8.20
N THR A 37 18.08 25.49 7.81
CA THR A 37 17.53 25.84 6.49
C THR A 37 18.59 26.26 5.49
N ASN A 38 19.66 26.89 5.95
CA ASN A 38 20.77 27.37 5.14
C ASN A 38 22.11 27.33 5.93
N ALA A 39 23.22 27.65 5.28
CA ALA A 39 24.55 27.65 5.89
C ALA A 39 24.89 28.94 6.70
N THR A 40 23.98 29.91 6.74
CA THR A 40 24.19 31.17 7.43
C THR A 40 23.69 31.03 8.86
N GLY A 41 24.51 31.44 9.84
CA GLY A 41 24.08 31.49 11.24
C GLY A 41 23.11 32.64 11.44
N VAL A 42 21.88 32.31 11.79
CA VAL A 42 20.78 33.29 11.98
C VAL A 42 20.15 33.23 13.37
N GLU A 43 20.47 32.20 14.13
CA GLU A 43 19.93 31.99 15.47
C GLU A 43 21.07 31.90 16.49
N SER A 44 20.78 32.30 17.73
CA SER A 44 21.75 32.22 18.82
C SER A 44 21.71 30.81 19.49
N ALA A 45 22.87 30.37 19.90
CA ALA A 45 22.98 29.10 20.68
C ALA A 45 22.54 29.32 22.15
N LEU A 46 22.29 28.21 22.87
CA LEU A 46 22.05 28.28 24.31
C LEU A 46 23.27 28.84 25.03
N ASP A 47 23.02 29.79 25.94
CA ASP A 47 24.05 30.38 26.80
C ASP A 47 24.34 29.45 27.99
N LEU A 48 25.59 29.10 28.16
CA LEU A 48 26.09 28.27 29.28
C LEU A 48 27.06 29.02 30.18
N SER A 49 27.15 30.34 30.02
CA SER A 49 28.16 31.17 30.70
C SER A 49 27.88 31.36 32.19
N SER A 50 26.67 31.12 32.68
CA SER A 50 26.29 31.24 34.07
C SER A 50 25.60 29.92 34.56
N HIS A 51 25.62 29.73 35.87
CA HIS A 51 24.96 28.56 36.51
C HIS A 51 23.44 28.56 36.22
N GLU A 52 22.81 29.73 36.24
CA GLU A 52 21.37 29.84 35.96
C GLU A 52 21.06 29.54 34.49
N ASN A 53 21.83 30.06 33.54
CA ASN A 53 21.67 29.79 32.14
C ASN A 53 21.93 28.30 31.79
N ALA A 54 22.95 27.71 32.43
CA ALA A 54 23.22 26.29 32.28
C ALA A 54 22.09 25.40 32.81
N ALA A 55 21.47 25.74 33.93
CA ALA A 55 20.32 25.04 34.48
C ALA A 55 19.09 25.15 33.56
N ASN A 56 18.85 26.32 32.99
CA ASN A 56 17.80 26.54 32.00
C ASN A 56 18.06 25.76 30.72
N ALA A 57 19.31 25.73 30.23
CA ALA A 57 19.69 24.95 29.08
C ALA A 57 19.44 23.45 29.25
N ILE A 58 19.75 22.89 30.44
CA ILE A 58 19.41 21.49 30.76
C ILE A 58 17.90 21.25 30.61
N THR A 59 17.09 22.15 31.15
CA THR A 59 15.64 22.03 31.09
C THR A 59 15.12 22.07 29.62
N VAL A 60 15.71 22.92 28.78
CA VAL A 60 15.38 23.02 27.36
C VAL A 60 15.76 21.72 26.62
N LEU A 61 16.98 21.21 26.90
CA LEU A 61 17.47 19.97 26.30
C LEU A 61 16.63 18.77 26.72
N ASP A 62 16.22 18.68 27.98
CA ASP A 62 15.33 17.61 28.45
C ASP A 62 13.98 17.64 27.73
N LYS A 63 13.40 18.82 27.54
CA LYS A 63 12.17 18.98 26.75
C LYS A 63 12.38 18.55 25.31
N ALA A 64 13.47 18.96 24.69
CA ALA A 64 13.81 18.57 23.32
C ALA A 64 13.96 17.04 23.16
N ILE A 65 14.69 16.41 24.09
CA ILE A 65 14.86 14.95 24.12
C ILE A 65 13.51 14.24 24.27
N ASN A 66 12.66 14.73 25.17
CA ASN A 66 11.32 14.17 25.37
C ASN A 66 10.44 14.33 24.11
N SER A 67 10.51 15.48 23.44
CA SER A 67 9.79 15.73 22.19
C SER A 67 10.23 14.78 21.08
N VAL A 68 11.55 14.65 20.87
CA VAL A 68 12.12 13.73 19.87
C VAL A 68 11.77 12.28 20.21
N SER A 69 11.84 11.89 21.49
CA SER A 69 11.50 10.54 21.94
C SER A 69 10.02 10.22 21.69
N SER A 70 9.14 11.17 21.97
CA SER A 70 7.71 11.06 21.70
C SER A 70 7.42 10.89 20.21
N GLU A 71 8.08 11.71 19.37
CA GLU A 71 7.89 11.63 17.94
C GLU A 71 8.42 10.33 17.34
N ARG A 72 9.58 9.85 17.82
CA ARG A 72 10.09 8.53 17.46
C ARG A 72 9.14 7.40 17.86
N ALA A 73 8.52 7.50 19.04
CA ALA A 73 7.52 6.51 19.47
C ALA A 73 6.28 6.51 18.56
N LYS A 74 5.78 7.70 18.18
CA LYS A 74 4.67 7.83 17.22
C LYS A 74 5.03 7.20 15.87
N LEU A 75 6.21 7.52 15.34
CA LEU A 75 6.67 6.96 14.06
C LEU A 75 6.84 5.44 14.14
N GLY A 76 7.37 4.90 15.23
CA GLY A 76 7.45 3.46 15.46
C GLY A 76 6.08 2.78 15.49
N ALA A 77 5.10 3.40 16.14
CA ALA A 77 3.72 2.90 16.13
C ALA A 77 3.11 2.91 14.71
N VAL A 78 3.37 3.97 13.93
CA VAL A 78 2.93 4.06 12.53
C VAL A 78 3.60 2.98 11.67
N GLN A 79 4.91 2.75 11.84
CA GLN A 79 5.61 1.68 11.13
C GLN A 79 5.00 0.31 11.41
N ASN A 80 4.74 -0.03 12.66
CA ASN A 80 4.08 -1.29 13.02
C ASN A 80 2.69 -1.40 12.37
N ARG A 81 1.90 -0.33 12.40
CA ARG A 81 0.58 -0.31 11.75
C ARG A 81 0.68 -0.50 10.25
N LEU A 82 1.64 0.14 9.59
CA LEU A 82 1.87 -0.02 8.16
C LEU A 82 2.27 -1.45 7.82
N GLU A 83 3.15 -2.07 8.60
CA GLU A 83 3.57 -3.46 8.38
C GLU A 83 2.38 -4.42 8.49
N HIS A 84 1.54 -4.27 9.51
CA HIS A 84 0.32 -5.06 9.64
C HIS A 84 -0.68 -4.80 8.49
N THR A 85 -0.76 -3.55 8.03
CA THR A 85 -1.63 -3.20 6.90
C THR A 85 -1.11 -3.83 5.61
N ILE A 86 0.20 -3.79 5.35
CA ILE A 86 0.83 -4.42 4.17
C ILE A 86 0.56 -5.93 4.18
N ASN A 87 0.75 -6.59 5.31
CA ASN A 87 0.50 -8.03 5.43
C ASN A 87 -0.98 -8.38 5.19
N ASN A 88 -1.90 -7.58 5.72
CA ASN A 88 -3.34 -7.77 5.50
C ASN A 88 -3.73 -7.51 4.04
N LEU A 89 -3.18 -6.45 3.43
CA LEU A 89 -3.42 -6.15 2.02
C LEU A 89 -2.84 -7.24 1.12
N GLY A 90 -1.67 -7.81 1.47
CA GLY A 90 -1.09 -8.95 0.76
C GLY A 90 -2.03 -10.16 0.76
N ALA A 91 -2.52 -10.56 1.92
CA ALA A 91 -3.49 -11.65 2.05
C ALA A 91 -4.81 -11.34 1.32
N SER A 92 -5.29 -10.10 1.40
CA SER A 92 -6.50 -9.69 0.68
C SER A 92 -6.31 -9.73 -0.84
N SER A 93 -5.15 -9.30 -1.33
CA SER A 93 -4.80 -9.35 -2.76
C SER A 93 -4.74 -10.80 -3.26
N GLU A 94 -4.14 -11.70 -2.50
CA GLU A 94 -4.08 -13.13 -2.84
C GLU A 94 -5.49 -13.74 -2.90
N ASN A 95 -6.33 -13.45 -1.92
CA ASN A 95 -7.72 -13.90 -1.89
C ASN A 95 -8.53 -13.36 -3.07
N LEU A 96 -8.34 -12.09 -3.44
CA LEU A 96 -8.99 -11.48 -4.60
C LEU A 96 -8.51 -12.11 -5.90
N THR A 97 -7.21 -12.36 -6.04
CA THR A 97 -6.65 -13.05 -7.22
C THR A 97 -7.20 -14.47 -7.35
N ALA A 98 -7.29 -15.21 -6.23
CA ALA A 98 -7.89 -16.52 -6.21
C ALA A 98 -9.40 -16.49 -6.56
N ALA A 99 -10.12 -15.47 -6.10
CA ALA A 99 -11.54 -15.28 -6.44
C ALA A 99 -11.70 -14.88 -7.92
N GLU A 100 -10.86 -13.99 -8.43
CA GLU A 100 -10.84 -13.64 -9.85
C GLU A 100 -10.59 -14.86 -10.74
N SER A 101 -9.59 -15.68 -10.38
CA SER A 101 -9.30 -16.93 -11.10
C SER A 101 -10.51 -17.85 -11.15
N ARG A 102 -11.22 -18.02 -10.04
CA ARG A 102 -12.44 -18.86 -10.00
C ARG A 102 -13.58 -18.33 -10.87
N ILE A 103 -13.63 -17.00 -11.08
CA ILE A 103 -14.68 -16.37 -11.92
C ILE A 103 -14.26 -16.37 -13.39
N ARG A 104 -13.00 -16.05 -13.67
CA ARG A 104 -12.50 -15.84 -15.04
C ARG A 104 -12.00 -17.12 -15.69
N ASP A 105 -11.40 -18.01 -14.92
CA ASP A 105 -10.79 -19.21 -15.49
C ASP A 105 -11.87 -20.20 -15.86
N THR A 106 -11.94 -20.52 -17.15
CA THR A 106 -12.81 -21.57 -17.66
C THR A 106 -12.28 -22.91 -17.22
N ASP A 107 -13.14 -23.75 -16.69
CA ASP A 107 -12.82 -25.15 -16.43
C ASP A 107 -12.57 -25.84 -17.78
N MET A 108 -11.30 -25.95 -18.15
CA MET A 108 -10.87 -26.51 -19.44
C MET A 108 -11.38 -27.94 -19.63
N ALA A 109 -11.50 -28.71 -18.57
CA ALA A 109 -12.02 -30.07 -18.66
C ALA A 109 -13.51 -30.07 -19.06
N LYS A 110 -14.30 -29.18 -18.46
CA LYS A 110 -15.72 -29.02 -18.78
C LYS A 110 -15.93 -28.46 -20.18
N GLU A 111 -15.11 -27.50 -20.60
CA GLU A 111 -15.17 -26.92 -21.93
C GLU A 111 -14.79 -27.93 -23.01
N MET A 112 -13.73 -28.72 -22.78
CA MET A 112 -13.32 -29.80 -23.67
C MET A 112 -14.39 -30.90 -23.78
N MET A 113 -15.09 -31.26 -22.69
CA MET A 113 -16.22 -32.14 -22.72
C MET A 113 -17.37 -31.57 -23.56
N GLY A 114 -17.67 -30.29 -23.41
CA GLY A 114 -18.65 -29.57 -24.23
C GLY A 114 -18.30 -29.57 -25.72
N PHE A 115 -17.06 -29.27 -26.03
CA PHE A 115 -16.54 -29.30 -27.40
C PHE A 115 -16.62 -30.69 -28.03
N THR A 116 -16.17 -31.72 -27.30
CA THR A 116 -16.24 -33.13 -27.78
C THR A 116 -17.67 -33.55 -27.98
N LYS A 117 -18.57 -33.25 -27.05
CA LYS A 117 -20.00 -33.51 -27.18
C LYS A 117 -20.59 -32.88 -28.43
N ASN A 118 -20.30 -31.60 -28.68
CA ASN A 118 -20.79 -30.88 -29.84
C ASN A 118 -20.26 -31.48 -31.16
N ASN A 119 -18.98 -31.88 -31.19
CA ASN A 119 -18.41 -32.55 -32.36
C ASN A 119 -19.08 -33.90 -32.65
N ILE A 120 -19.31 -34.74 -31.62
CA ILE A 120 -20.00 -36.01 -31.77
C ILE A 120 -21.43 -35.78 -32.27
N LEU A 121 -22.16 -34.83 -31.71
CA LEU A 121 -23.51 -34.48 -32.15
C LEU A 121 -23.54 -34.00 -33.60
N MET A 122 -22.56 -33.22 -34.02
CA MET A 122 -22.45 -32.75 -35.39
C MET A 122 -22.19 -33.89 -36.38
N GLN A 123 -21.28 -34.82 -36.03
CA GLN A 123 -21.04 -36.03 -36.82
C GLN A 123 -22.26 -36.95 -36.90
N ALA A 124 -22.94 -37.15 -35.75
CA ALA A 124 -24.17 -37.92 -35.70
C ALA A 124 -25.29 -37.28 -36.54
N ALA A 125 -25.47 -35.96 -36.46
CA ALA A 125 -26.44 -35.24 -37.26
C ALA A 125 -26.16 -35.37 -38.79
N GLN A 126 -24.89 -35.26 -39.20
CA GLN A 126 -24.50 -35.43 -40.59
C GLN A 126 -24.75 -36.89 -41.07
N SER A 127 -24.47 -37.88 -40.31
CA SER A 127 -24.75 -39.27 -40.68
C SER A 127 -26.25 -39.55 -40.71
N MET A 128 -27.03 -39.00 -39.78
CA MET A 128 -28.50 -39.12 -39.81
C MET A 128 -29.12 -38.39 -41.00
N LEU A 129 -28.60 -37.20 -41.40
CA LEU A 129 -29.00 -36.50 -42.59
C LEU A 129 -28.70 -37.30 -43.85
N ALA A 130 -27.50 -37.91 -43.95
CA ALA A 130 -27.16 -38.79 -45.08
C ALA A 130 -28.09 -39.98 -45.16
N GLN A 131 -28.42 -40.61 -44.04
CA GLN A 131 -29.35 -41.74 -43.98
C GLN A 131 -30.78 -41.31 -44.32
N ALA A 132 -31.25 -40.18 -43.86
CA ALA A 132 -32.55 -39.60 -44.19
C ALA A 132 -32.70 -39.29 -45.68
N ASN A 133 -31.64 -38.81 -46.33
CA ASN A 133 -31.60 -38.55 -47.75
C ASN A 133 -31.57 -39.84 -48.63
N GLN A 134 -31.16 -40.97 -48.07
CA GLN A 134 -31.20 -42.27 -48.76
C GLN A 134 -32.56 -42.94 -48.70
N GLN A 135 -33.38 -42.68 -47.66
CA GLN A 135 -34.71 -43.26 -47.54
C GLN A 135 -35.63 -43.01 -48.72
N PRO A 136 -35.77 -41.81 -49.29
CA PRO A 136 -36.60 -41.57 -50.47
C PRO A 136 -36.16 -42.33 -51.71
N GLN A 137 -34.82 -42.55 -51.84
CA GLN A 137 -34.29 -43.33 -52.97
C GLN A 137 -34.65 -44.82 -52.88
N GLY A 138 -34.68 -45.37 -51.69
CA GLY A 138 -35.11 -46.74 -51.46
C GLY A 138 -36.62 -46.94 -51.74
N VAL A 139 -37.46 -45.97 -51.42
CA VAL A 139 -38.88 -45.97 -51.73
C VAL A 139 -39.11 -45.87 -53.26
N LEU A 140 -38.32 -45.06 -53.96
CA LEU A 140 -38.38 -44.95 -55.43
C LEU A 140 -37.99 -46.27 -56.15
N GLN A 141 -37.06 -47.04 -55.57
CA GLN A 141 -36.67 -48.37 -56.09
C GLN A 141 -37.74 -49.45 -55.86
N LEU A 142 -38.61 -49.28 -54.88
CA LEU A 142 -39.72 -50.20 -54.59
C LEU A 142 -41.00 -49.92 -55.41
N LEU A 143 -41.10 -48.72 -56.02
CA LEU A 143 -42.26 -48.27 -56.80
C LEU A 143 -42.02 -48.30 -58.30
N GLY A 144 -40.86 -48.59 -58.79
CA GLY A 144 -40.49 -48.76 -60.17
C GLY A 144 -40.07 -50.15 -60.49
#